data_282f5856bf0bc39b3df30258c9119452
#
_entry.id   282f5856bf0bc39b3df30258c9119452
#
_cell.length_a   1.000
_cell.length_b   1.000
_cell.length_c   1.000
_cell.angle_alpha   90.00
_cell.angle_beta   90.00
_cell.angle_gamma   90.00
#
_symmetry.space_group_name_H-M   'P 1'
#
loop_
_entity.id
_entity.type
_entity.pdbx_description
1 polymer ?
#
loop_
_entity_poly.entity_id
_entity_poly.type
_entity_poly.pdbx_seq_one_letter_code
_entity_poly.pdbx_strand_id
1 'polypeptide(L)'
;MAASSSPPPFDVFQKGLRRGCERLPYDPSKSYAYVEHPTEGWRVYLRSCIFLHPVDEPFQPTHFLVVKRRGARYSTATWEPPKGQMEGKDIKSSRRPVIDLLIENVRRETEEEAHITRIQDIQHTGLVFQSYESDFPNNTYFQYHIFQGFLSREQIEQSEKTFEWIQTHPKGFDRWKRDRKEKDA
;
A
#
# COMPACT_ATOMS: atom_id res chain seq x y z
N MET A 1 -12.10 -30.58 -15.63
CA MET A 1 -11.05 -29.54 -15.63
C MET A 1 -10.74 -29.27 -14.17
N ALA A 2 -9.55 -29.64 -13.70
CA ALA A 2 -9.12 -29.36 -12.33
C ALA A 2 -8.94 -27.85 -12.21
N ALA A 3 -9.62 -27.23 -11.23
CA ALA A 3 -9.38 -25.85 -10.87
C ALA A 3 -7.92 -25.76 -10.44
N SER A 4 -7.11 -25.01 -11.18
CA SER A 4 -5.75 -24.66 -10.81
C SER A 4 -5.85 -23.89 -9.50
N SER A 5 -5.67 -24.56 -8.37
CA SER A 5 -5.58 -23.88 -7.09
C SER A 5 -4.34 -23.00 -7.12
N SER A 6 -4.52 -21.70 -6.90
CA SER A 6 -3.38 -20.79 -6.73
C SER A 6 -2.44 -21.34 -5.67
N PRO A 7 -1.12 -21.27 -5.88
CA PRO A 7 -0.18 -21.73 -4.86
C PRO A 7 -0.39 -20.91 -3.57
N PRO A 8 -0.07 -21.52 -2.41
CA PRO A 8 -0.09 -20.76 -1.15
C PRO A 8 0.85 -19.55 -1.26
N PRO A 9 0.60 -18.47 -0.50
CA PRO A 9 1.46 -17.29 -0.53
C PRO A 9 2.92 -17.65 -0.27
N PHE A 10 3.82 -17.16 -1.13
CA PHE A 10 5.25 -17.33 -0.94
C PHE A 10 5.73 -16.49 0.25
N ASP A 11 6.67 -17.03 1.01
CA ASP A 11 7.30 -16.28 2.10
C ASP A 11 8.30 -15.26 1.54
N VAL A 12 7.87 -14.00 1.49
CA VAL A 12 8.70 -12.88 1.03
C VAL A 12 9.68 -12.35 2.07
N PHE A 13 9.63 -12.87 3.29
CA PHE A 13 10.51 -12.48 4.39
C PHE A 13 11.70 -13.44 4.57
N GLN A 14 11.74 -14.54 3.85
CA GLN A 14 12.84 -15.48 3.93
C GLN A 14 14.17 -14.86 3.49
N LYS A 15 15.27 -15.37 4.04
CA LYS A 15 16.62 -14.93 3.67
C LYS A 15 16.99 -15.39 2.26
N GLY A 16 17.86 -14.62 1.60
CA GLY A 16 18.41 -15.00 0.31
C GLY A 16 17.58 -14.60 -0.90
N LEU A 17 16.43 -13.97 -0.72
CA LEU A 17 15.68 -13.42 -1.84
C LEU A 17 16.42 -12.26 -2.50
N ARG A 18 16.37 -12.19 -3.81
CA ARG A 18 16.84 -11.04 -4.60
C ARG A 18 15.79 -9.94 -4.56
N ARG A 19 16.24 -8.70 -4.58
CA ARG A 19 15.37 -7.51 -4.61
C ARG A 19 15.54 -6.80 -5.93
N GLY A 20 14.46 -6.33 -6.50
CA GLY A 20 14.49 -5.57 -7.73
C GLY A 20 13.29 -4.67 -7.89
N CYS A 21 13.30 -3.91 -8.98
CA CYS A 21 12.16 -3.10 -9.36
C CYS A 21 12.04 -3.08 -10.88
N GLU A 22 10.81 -2.93 -11.36
CA GLU A 22 10.50 -2.90 -12.78
C GLU A 22 9.30 -1.97 -13.03
N ARG A 23 9.27 -1.35 -14.20
CA ARG A 23 8.09 -0.62 -14.66
C ARG A 23 7.04 -1.61 -15.13
N LEU A 24 5.80 -1.37 -14.72
CA LEU A 24 4.68 -2.24 -15.09
C LEU A 24 3.81 -1.57 -16.17
N PRO A 25 3.17 -2.36 -17.05
CA PRO A 25 2.42 -1.81 -18.20
C PRO A 25 1.32 -0.83 -17.83
N TYR A 26 0.67 -1.03 -16.69
CA TYR A 26 -0.43 -0.17 -16.24
C TYR A 26 0.02 1.17 -15.65
N ASP A 27 1.28 1.32 -15.29
CA ASP A 27 1.88 2.58 -14.82
C ASP A 27 3.36 2.65 -15.22
N PRO A 28 3.67 3.02 -16.47
CA PRO A 28 5.04 3.09 -16.95
C PRO A 28 5.83 4.28 -16.37
N SER A 29 5.18 5.18 -15.63
CA SER A 29 5.84 6.33 -15.00
C SER A 29 6.61 5.97 -13.74
N LYS A 30 6.28 4.84 -13.11
CA LYS A 30 6.88 4.35 -11.87
C LYS A 30 7.49 2.97 -12.05
N SER A 31 8.49 2.65 -11.24
CA SER A 31 8.98 1.29 -11.08
C SER A 31 8.47 0.73 -9.75
N TYR A 32 8.10 -0.54 -9.77
CA TYR A 32 7.50 -1.23 -8.64
C TYR A 32 8.43 -2.31 -8.09
N ALA A 33 8.48 -2.38 -6.77
CA ALA A 33 9.37 -3.27 -6.05
C ALA A 33 8.90 -4.71 -6.06
N TYR A 34 9.84 -5.63 -6.22
CA TYR A 34 9.60 -7.05 -6.08
C TYR A 34 10.72 -7.75 -5.30
N VAL A 35 10.40 -8.94 -4.80
CA VAL A 35 11.36 -9.93 -4.38
C VAL A 35 11.28 -11.16 -5.28
N GLU A 36 12.40 -11.85 -5.44
CA GLU A 36 12.51 -12.99 -6.35
C GLU A 36 13.32 -14.11 -5.71
N HIS A 37 12.84 -15.34 -5.88
CA HIS A 37 13.59 -16.50 -5.41
C HIS A 37 14.67 -16.87 -6.43
N PRO A 38 15.96 -16.96 -6.02
CA PRO A 38 17.07 -17.09 -6.95
C PRO A 38 17.12 -18.41 -7.70
N THR A 39 16.49 -19.46 -7.17
CA THR A 39 16.52 -20.83 -7.76
C THR A 39 15.14 -21.31 -8.18
N GLU A 40 14.08 -21.02 -7.42
CA GLU A 40 12.70 -21.40 -7.76
C GLU A 40 12.07 -20.50 -8.81
N GLY A 41 12.63 -19.30 -9.00
CA GLY A 41 12.25 -18.39 -10.09
C GLY A 41 10.93 -17.65 -9.92
N TRP A 42 10.25 -17.78 -8.77
CA TRP A 42 9.06 -16.98 -8.52
C TRP A 42 9.43 -15.54 -8.17
N ARG A 43 8.60 -14.63 -8.63
CA ARG A 43 8.69 -13.18 -8.38
C ARG A 43 7.41 -12.68 -7.75
N VAL A 44 7.51 -11.88 -6.71
CA VAL A 44 6.38 -11.29 -6.00
C VAL A 44 6.54 -9.78 -5.92
N TYR A 45 5.60 -9.06 -6.53
CA TYR A 45 5.45 -7.62 -6.34
C TYR A 45 4.73 -7.34 -5.02
N LEU A 46 5.23 -6.39 -4.26
CA LEU A 46 4.83 -6.12 -2.89
C LEU A 46 3.80 -4.98 -2.83
N ARG A 47 2.69 -5.25 -2.20
CA ARG A 47 1.60 -4.30 -1.92
C ARG A 47 1.28 -4.31 -0.44
N SER A 48 0.82 -3.20 0.10
CA SER A 48 0.39 -3.10 1.49
C SER A 48 -0.98 -2.46 1.61
N CYS A 49 -1.71 -2.86 2.64
CA CYS A 49 -3.02 -2.34 2.99
C CYS A 49 -3.11 -2.25 4.51
N ILE A 50 -3.71 -1.21 5.05
CA ILE A 50 -3.83 -1.03 6.50
C ILE A 50 -5.27 -0.77 6.93
N PHE A 51 -5.69 -1.49 7.96
CA PHE A 51 -6.91 -1.24 8.69
C PHE A 51 -6.58 -0.38 9.91
N LEU A 52 -7.05 0.87 9.91
CA LEU A 52 -6.80 1.85 10.94
C LEU A 52 -8.02 2.00 11.83
N HIS A 53 -7.86 1.65 13.10
CA HIS A 53 -8.94 1.67 14.08
C HIS A 53 -8.81 2.88 15.02
N PRO A 54 -9.95 3.44 15.52
CA PRO A 54 -9.90 4.46 16.56
C PRO A 54 -9.29 3.90 17.85
N VAL A 55 -8.32 4.63 18.43
CA VAL A 55 -7.68 4.26 19.70
C VAL A 55 -8.52 4.69 20.90
N ASP A 56 -9.35 5.70 20.71
CA ASP A 56 -10.16 6.33 21.75
C ASP A 56 -11.53 5.63 21.97
N GLU A 57 -11.77 4.53 21.28
CA GLU A 57 -13.00 3.75 21.33
C GLU A 57 -12.67 2.27 21.62
N PRO A 58 -13.63 1.50 22.17
CA PRO A 58 -13.47 0.06 22.27
C PRO A 58 -13.21 -0.56 20.90
N PHE A 59 -12.24 -1.47 20.82
CA PHE A 59 -11.87 -2.10 19.57
C PHE A 59 -13.03 -2.86 18.93
N GLN A 60 -13.31 -2.55 17.68
CA GLN A 60 -14.28 -3.24 16.84
C GLN A 60 -13.61 -3.57 15.49
N PRO A 61 -13.49 -4.85 15.11
CA PRO A 61 -12.79 -5.25 13.90
C PRO A 61 -13.43 -4.73 12.61
N THR A 62 -14.71 -4.43 12.63
CA THR A 62 -15.48 -3.89 11.51
C THR A 62 -15.51 -2.36 11.45
N HIS A 63 -14.90 -1.68 12.43
CA HIS A 63 -14.88 -0.22 12.52
C HIS A 63 -13.46 0.28 12.23
N PHE A 64 -13.22 0.74 11.01
CA PHE A 64 -11.92 1.20 10.56
C PHE A 64 -12.06 2.31 9.51
N LEU A 65 -10.99 3.06 9.34
CA LEU A 65 -10.92 4.16 8.38
C LEU A 65 -10.92 3.65 6.94
N VAL A 66 -11.77 4.25 6.12
CA VAL A 66 -11.81 4.05 4.68
C VAL A 66 -11.74 5.38 3.94
N VAL A 67 -11.17 5.35 2.76
CA VAL A 67 -11.06 6.48 1.85
C VAL A 67 -11.76 6.20 0.54
N LYS A 68 -12.24 7.24 -0.12
CA LYS A 68 -12.87 7.13 -1.43
C LYS A 68 -12.04 7.86 -2.48
N ARG A 69 -11.70 7.17 -3.56
CA ARG A 69 -11.00 7.79 -4.69
C ARG A 69 -11.91 8.80 -5.39
N ARG A 70 -11.47 10.05 -5.51
CA ARG A 70 -12.17 11.08 -6.26
C ARG A 70 -12.19 10.71 -7.75
N GLY A 71 -13.37 10.82 -8.38
CA GLY A 71 -13.53 10.56 -9.81
C GLY A 71 -13.50 9.09 -10.20
N ALA A 72 -13.61 8.17 -9.25
CA ALA A 72 -13.81 6.76 -9.58
C ALA A 72 -15.07 6.59 -10.42
N ARG A 73 -14.90 6.08 -11.65
CA ARG A 73 -15.99 5.92 -12.63
C ARG A 73 -16.95 4.78 -12.29
N TYR A 74 -16.59 3.94 -11.32
CA TYR A 74 -17.36 2.76 -10.96
C TYR A 74 -18.25 3.05 -9.77
N SER A 75 -19.53 2.80 -9.93
CA SER A 75 -20.53 2.94 -8.86
C SER A 75 -20.28 2.02 -7.66
N THR A 76 -19.43 1.01 -7.85
CA THR A 76 -19.09 -0.01 -6.84
C THR A 76 -17.69 0.16 -6.23
N ALA A 77 -16.78 0.90 -6.86
CA ALA A 77 -15.45 1.17 -6.35
C ALA A 77 -15.51 2.36 -5.39
N THR A 78 -15.79 2.10 -4.14
CA THR A 78 -16.25 3.21 -3.36
C THR A 78 -15.36 3.51 -2.18
N TRP A 79 -15.32 2.65 -1.24
CA TRP A 79 -14.62 2.89 0.01
C TRP A 79 -13.60 1.79 0.25
N GLU A 80 -12.36 2.16 0.42
CA GLU A 80 -11.25 1.22 0.60
C GLU A 80 -10.36 1.67 1.76
N PRO A 81 -9.77 0.74 2.52
CA PRO A 81 -8.70 1.10 3.44
C PRO A 81 -7.49 1.63 2.66
N PRO A 82 -6.65 2.50 3.26
CA PRO A 82 -5.42 2.98 2.61
C PRO A 82 -4.55 1.81 2.16
N LYS A 83 -4.10 1.85 0.91
CA LYS A 83 -3.33 0.77 0.30
C LYS A 83 -2.50 1.28 -0.87
N GLY A 84 -1.41 0.59 -1.15
CA GLY A 84 -0.61 0.89 -2.32
C GLY A 84 0.46 -0.12 -2.61
N GLN A 85 1.10 0.06 -3.74
CA GLN A 85 2.17 -0.80 -4.21
C GLN A 85 3.53 -0.19 -3.82
N MET A 86 4.44 -1.02 -3.32
CA MET A 86 5.78 -0.59 -3.01
C MET A 86 6.52 -0.15 -4.27
N GLU A 87 7.08 1.04 -4.24
CA GLU A 87 7.84 1.60 -5.35
C GLU A 87 9.31 1.15 -5.32
N GLY A 88 9.96 1.19 -6.48
CA GLY A 88 11.35 0.77 -6.62
C GLY A 88 12.32 1.59 -5.78
N LYS A 89 12.03 2.86 -5.55
CA LYS A 89 12.82 3.72 -4.66
C LYS A 89 12.89 3.18 -3.22
N ASP A 90 11.89 2.44 -2.79
CA ASP A 90 11.79 1.92 -1.43
C ASP A 90 12.74 0.72 -1.20
N ILE A 91 13.09 -0.01 -2.25
CA ILE A 91 13.80 -1.29 -2.14
C ILE A 91 15.20 -1.31 -2.78
N LYS A 92 15.46 -0.44 -3.76
CA LYS A 92 16.60 -0.55 -4.70
C LYS A 92 17.98 -0.61 -4.05
N SER A 93 18.22 0.10 -2.97
CA SER A 93 19.52 0.14 -2.27
C SER A 93 19.41 -0.21 -0.79
N SER A 94 18.25 -0.61 -0.35
CA SER A 94 18.00 -0.91 1.07
C SER A 94 18.44 -2.31 1.45
N ARG A 95 19.18 -2.43 2.55
CA ARG A 95 19.49 -3.70 3.21
C ARG A 95 18.54 -4.01 4.37
N ARG A 96 17.59 -3.14 4.61
CA ARG A 96 16.62 -3.28 5.71
C ARG A 96 15.70 -4.48 5.46
N PRO A 97 15.14 -5.09 6.51
CA PRO A 97 14.13 -6.13 6.38
C PRO A 97 12.95 -5.69 5.50
N VAL A 98 12.41 -6.59 4.69
CA VAL A 98 11.26 -6.31 3.82
C VAL A 98 10.05 -5.83 4.62
N ILE A 99 9.85 -6.37 5.81
CA ILE A 99 8.76 -5.93 6.70
C ILE A 99 8.83 -4.44 7.05
N ASP A 100 10.03 -3.93 7.32
CA ASP A 100 10.23 -2.52 7.64
C ASP A 100 9.91 -1.62 6.44
N LEU A 101 10.29 -2.06 5.25
CA LEU A 101 9.99 -1.35 4.00
C LEU A 101 8.49 -1.36 3.70
N LEU A 102 7.80 -2.46 3.98
CA LEU A 102 6.33 -2.53 3.87
C LEU A 102 5.63 -1.60 4.87
N ILE A 103 6.13 -1.48 6.08
CA ILE A 103 5.61 -0.53 7.08
C ILE A 103 5.79 0.91 6.60
N GLU A 104 6.94 1.25 6.05
CA GLU A 104 7.16 2.59 5.45
C GLU A 104 6.23 2.84 4.26
N ASN A 105 6.06 1.84 3.40
CA ASN A 105 5.12 1.94 2.29
C ASN A 105 3.69 2.21 2.79
N VAL A 106 3.22 1.48 3.78
CA VAL A 106 1.89 1.66 4.37
C VAL A 106 1.73 3.06 4.98
N ARG A 107 2.76 3.60 5.65
CA ARG A 107 2.75 4.96 6.18
C ARG A 107 2.62 6.00 5.07
N ARG A 108 3.41 5.85 4.01
CA ARG A 108 3.38 6.76 2.85
C ARG A 108 2.01 6.73 2.17
N GLU A 109 1.48 5.56 1.87
CA GLU A 109 0.17 5.42 1.22
C GLU A 109 -0.95 6.03 2.09
N THR A 110 -0.89 5.83 3.41
CA THR A 110 -1.86 6.43 4.33
C THR A 110 -1.76 7.96 4.34
N GLU A 111 -0.56 8.49 4.27
CA GLU A 111 -0.36 9.94 4.18
C GLU A 111 -0.85 10.50 2.84
N GLU A 112 -0.58 9.80 1.75
CA GLU A 112 -1.00 10.21 0.40
C GLU A 112 -2.53 10.13 0.22
N GLU A 113 -3.14 9.07 0.69
CA GLU A 113 -4.56 8.78 0.47
C GLU A 113 -5.49 9.36 1.55
N ALA A 114 -5.05 9.40 2.81
CA ALA A 114 -5.86 9.84 3.95
C ALA A 114 -5.33 11.09 4.67
N HIS A 115 -4.18 11.64 4.27
CA HIS A 115 -3.52 12.78 4.93
C HIS A 115 -3.25 12.56 6.42
N ILE A 116 -2.92 11.33 6.79
CA ILE A 116 -2.61 10.92 8.15
C ILE A 116 -1.13 10.56 8.23
N THR A 117 -0.39 11.24 9.11
CA THR A 117 1.06 11.08 9.26
C THR A 117 1.48 10.30 10.50
N ARG A 118 0.61 10.23 11.51
CA ARG A 118 0.90 9.54 12.77
C ARG A 118 -0.01 8.36 12.98
N ILE A 119 0.54 7.17 12.89
CA ILE A 119 -0.17 5.92 13.11
C ILE A 119 0.50 5.22 14.28
N GLN A 120 -0.31 4.76 15.24
CA GLN A 120 0.15 4.03 16.42
C GLN A 120 0.11 2.52 16.13
N ASP A 121 1.07 1.80 16.72
CA ASP A 121 1.09 0.33 16.77
C ASP A 121 0.83 -0.36 15.44
N ILE A 122 1.57 0.01 14.40
CA ILE A 122 1.48 -0.67 13.10
C ILE A 122 2.02 -2.08 13.25
N GLN A 123 1.17 -3.07 12.96
CA GLN A 123 1.51 -4.47 13.00
C GLN A 123 1.05 -5.21 11.75
N HIS A 124 1.89 -6.11 11.25
CA HIS A 124 1.48 -7.06 10.24
C HIS A 124 0.52 -8.09 10.86
N THR A 125 -0.63 -8.30 10.26
CA THR A 125 -1.67 -9.17 10.82
C THR A 125 -1.42 -10.67 10.59
N GLY A 126 -0.44 -11.01 9.76
CA GLY A 126 -0.25 -12.37 9.26
C GLY A 126 -1.11 -12.71 8.04
N LEU A 127 -2.04 -11.86 7.66
CA LEU A 127 -2.85 -12.05 6.45
C LEU A 127 -2.10 -11.57 5.21
N VAL A 128 -2.04 -12.42 4.20
CA VAL A 128 -1.43 -12.14 2.90
C VAL A 128 -2.36 -12.63 1.81
N PHE A 129 -2.71 -11.74 0.89
CA PHE A 129 -3.48 -12.08 -0.30
C PHE A 129 -2.55 -12.12 -1.50
N GLN A 130 -2.40 -13.30 -2.10
CA GLN A 130 -1.60 -13.49 -3.30
C GLN A 130 -2.49 -13.64 -4.52
N SER A 131 -2.19 -12.89 -5.56
CA SER A 131 -2.85 -12.99 -6.86
C SER A 131 -1.85 -13.32 -7.96
N TYR A 132 -2.37 -13.97 -9.00
CA TYR A 132 -1.72 -14.18 -10.27
C TYR A 132 -2.51 -13.39 -11.33
N GLU A 133 -1.82 -12.67 -12.18
CA GLU A 133 -2.42 -11.91 -13.29
C GLU A 133 -1.93 -12.49 -14.62
N SER A 134 -2.87 -12.86 -15.50
CA SER A 134 -2.58 -13.57 -16.77
C SER A 134 -1.70 -12.78 -17.75
N ASP A 135 -1.68 -11.45 -17.62
CA ASP A 135 -0.92 -10.56 -18.48
C ASP A 135 0.57 -10.46 -18.09
N PHE A 136 0.96 -11.16 -17.04
CA PHE A 136 2.35 -11.18 -16.56
C PHE A 136 3.03 -12.52 -16.84
N PRO A 137 4.37 -12.54 -16.86
CA PRO A 137 5.12 -13.78 -17.05
C PRO A 137 4.73 -14.85 -16.02
N ASN A 138 4.88 -16.11 -16.39
CA ASN A 138 4.72 -17.23 -15.48
C ASN A 138 5.59 -17.04 -14.22
N ASN A 139 5.12 -17.50 -13.08
CA ASN A 139 5.77 -17.33 -11.78
C ASN A 139 5.84 -15.87 -11.29
N THR A 140 5.01 -14.99 -11.81
CA THR A 140 4.89 -13.60 -11.34
C THR A 140 3.61 -13.44 -10.54
N TYR A 141 3.73 -12.94 -9.33
CA TYR A 141 2.65 -12.80 -8.36
C TYR A 141 2.62 -11.41 -7.75
N PHE A 142 1.48 -11.05 -7.18
CA PHE A 142 1.27 -9.83 -6.43
C PHE A 142 0.78 -10.20 -5.04
N GLN A 143 1.38 -9.64 -4.01
CA GLN A 143 0.95 -9.87 -2.64
C GLN A 143 0.52 -8.58 -1.98
N TYR A 144 -0.71 -8.57 -1.42
CA TYR A 144 -1.13 -7.62 -0.42
C TYR A 144 -0.82 -8.14 0.98
N HIS A 145 0.02 -7.41 1.68
CA HIS A 145 0.30 -7.62 3.09
C HIS A 145 -0.64 -6.73 3.91
N ILE A 146 -1.39 -7.34 4.80
CA ILE A 146 -2.42 -6.65 5.59
C ILE A 146 -1.84 -6.25 6.94
N PHE A 147 -1.92 -4.96 7.21
CA PHE A 147 -1.50 -4.33 8.45
C PHE A 147 -2.71 -3.84 9.25
N GLN A 148 -2.48 -3.68 10.54
CA GLN A 148 -3.40 -3.04 11.48
C GLN A 148 -2.66 -1.92 12.18
N GLY A 149 -3.36 -0.83 12.48
CA GLY A 149 -2.83 0.30 13.23
C GLY A 149 -3.95 1.08 13.90
N PHE A 150 -3.58 2.09 14.66
CA PHE A 150 -4.52 2.88 15.46
C PHE A 150 -4.32 4.38 15.24
N LEU A 151 -5.43 5.11 15.33
CA LEU A 151 -5.51 6.56 15.18
C LEU A 151 -6.28 7.17 16.34
N SER A 152 -5.90 8.39 16.74
CA SER A 152 -6.77 9.20 17.59
C SER A 152 -7.93 9.81 16.81
N ARG A 153 -9.03 10.11 17.48
CA ARG A 153 -10.16 10.85 16.90
C ARG A 153 -9.70 12.21 16.34
N GLU A 154 -8.81 12.90 17.04
CA GLU A 154 -8.26 14.18 16.59
C GLU A 154 -7.59 14.06 15.21
N GLN A 155 -6.85 13.00 14.93
CA GLN A 155 -6.21 12.77 13.63
C GLN A 155 -7.24 12.52 12.53
N ILE A 156 -8.32 11.82 12.84
CA ILE A 156 -9.42 11.57 11.89
C ILE A 156 -10.11 12.90 11.55
N GLU A 157 -10.45 13.71 12.55
CA GLU A 157 -11.06 15.03 12.37
C GLU A 157 -10.13 15.97 11.58
N GLN A 158 -8.83 15.93 11.84
CA GLN A 158 -7.85 16.72 11.08
C GLN A 158 -7.76 16.29 9.62
N SER A 159 -7.83 14.99 9.36
CA SER A 159 -7.91 14.45 7.99
C SER A 159 -9.18 14.94 7.27
N GLU A 160 -10.33 14.87 7.90
CA GLU A 160 -11.61 15.37 7.36
C GLU A 160 -11.52 16.85 7.01
N LYS A 161 -11.01 17.69 7.90
CA LYS A 161 -10.77 19.14 7.63
C LYS A 161 -9.83 19.36 6.45
N THR A 162 -8.81 18.53 6.32
CA THR A 162 -7.89 18.58 5.18
C THR A 162 -8.62 18.27 3.85
N PHE A 163 -9.47 17.27 3.83
CA PHE A 163 -10.29 16.96 2.65
C PHE A 163 -11.30 18.07 2.33
N GLU A 164 -11.94 18.65 3.31
CA GLU A 164 -12.83 19.81 3.12
C GLU A 164 -12.06 21.00 2.51
N TRP A 165 -10.86 21.28 3.03
CA TRP A 165 -10.02 22.32 2.47
C TRP A 165 -9.62 22.05 1.01
N ILE A 166 -9.24 20.81 0.68
CA ILE A 166 -8.89 20.38 -0.68
C ILE A 166 -10.07 20.60 -1.64
N GLN A 167 -11.27 20.24 -1.21
CA GLN A 167 -12.48 20.38 -2.02
C GLN A 167 -12.81 21.86 -2.31
N THR A 168 -12.56 22.74 -1.36
CA THR A 168 -12.84 24.17 -1.47
C THR A 168 -11.68 24.97 -2.09
N HIS A 169 -10.46 24.40 -2.11
CA HIS A 169 -9.25 25.05 -2.60
C HIS A 169 -8.47 24.21 -3.63
N PRO A 170 -9.07 23.80 -4.76
CA PRO A 170 -8.44 22.87 -5.70
C PRO A 170 -7.10 23.38 -6.25
N LYS A 171 -6.99 24.69 -6.55
CA LYS A 171 -5.73 25.30 -7.02
C LYS A 171 -4.63 25.31 -5.95
N GLY A 172 -4.99 25.49 -4.69
CA GLY A 172 -4.08 25.41 -3.56
C GLY A 172 -3.52 24.00 -3.39
N PHE A 173 -4.35 22.99 -3.55
CA PHE A 173 -3.96 21.59 -3.50
C PHE A 173 -3.00 21.20 -4.64
N ASP A 174 -3.25 21.68 -5.86
CA ASP A 174 -2.35 21.42 -6.99
C ASP A 174 -0.97 22.04 -6.80
N ARG A 175 -0.90 23.22 -6.16
CA ARG A 175 0.37 23.85 -5.77
C ARG A 175 1.10 22.99 -4.72
N TRP A 176 0.41 22.60 -3.66
CA TRP A 176 0.95 21.77 -2.60
C TRP A 176 1.51 20.43 -3.14
N LYS A 177 0.80 19.77 -4.06
CA LYS A 177 1.28 18.55 -4.72
C LYS A 177 2.59 18.78 -5.51
N ARG A 178 2.71 19.89 -6.22
CA ARG A 178 3.92 20.22 -6.98
C ARG A 178 5.10 20.45 -6.06
N ASP A 179 4.92 21.26 -5.03
CA ASP A 179 5.96 21.57 -4.04
C ASP A 179 6.47 20.31 -3.33
N ARG A 180 5.61 19.33 -3.13
CA ARG A 180 5.96 18.05 -2.54
C ARG A 180 6.75 17.16 -3.50
N LYS A 181 6.36 17.08 -4.77
CA LYS A 181 7.11 16.34 -5.80
C LYS A 181 8.53 16.89 -5.98
N GLU A 182 8.70 18.19 -5.87
CA GLU A 182 10.02 18.83 -5.96
C GLU A 182 10.92 18.53 -4.74
N LYS A 183 10.34 18.28 -3.58
CA LYS A 183 11.09 17.89 -2.37
C LYS A 183 11.48 16.41 -2.33
N ASP A 184 10.72 15.57 -3.02
CA ASP A 184 10.94 14.11 -3.08
C ASP A 184 11.79 13.69 -4.31
N ALA A 185 12.18 14.64 -5.14
CA ALA A 185 13.04 14.44 -6.30
C ALA A 185 14.52 14.62 -5.93
#